data_a61320e78495cec8713b7fe64fa2a89a
#
_entry.id   a61320e78495cec8713b7fe64fa2a89a
#
_cell.length_a   1.000
_cell.length_b   1.000
_cell.length_c   1.000
_cell.angle_alpha   90.00
_cell.angle_beta   90.00
_cell.angle_gamma   90.00
#
_symmetry.space_group_name_H-M   'P 1'
#
loop_
_entity.id
_entity.type
_entity.pdbx_description
1 polymer ?
#
loop_
_entity_poly.entity_id
_entity_poly.type
_entity_poly.pdbx_seq_one_letter_code
_entity_poly.pdbx_strand_id
1 'polypeptide(L)'
;MSTAKPTAAAGARSTTDRARTGPIRRIIAGSLATGAASAAVLTLVVVGGAPEPVITGAALLGFALGWAMLAVLSARLTNQPQSWAWGPAAGLAATGLGLMTLTPDHRAITLSGWGWPPLLLSLAVWMSVRIRRSLAAGGGRWLLYPVVAIMAVAAVGGMVETVGLASDQRNQAMPGRSYDVGGYRLHLTCTGSGGPTVVLQSGLGEMSANWARVVPMVSRTARVCAYDRAGQGWSEDAPHLQDGVQAAADGVPDQHVGPVLAGPPSAVAVLPRRARLGSTATALGGPAWAEPAPGDR
;
A
#
# COMPACT_ATOMS: atom_id res chain seq x y z
N MET A 1 -30.95 61.78 36.55
CA MET A 1 -30.69 61.07 35.28
C MET A 1 -29.66 59.98 35.59
N SER A 2 -30.14 58.74 35.74
CA SER A 2 -29.32 57.56 36.13
C SER A 2 -29.11 56.73 34.90
N THR A 3 -27.86 56.57 34.48
CA THR A 3 -27.47 55.74 33.36
C THR A 3 -27.16 54.33 33.86
N ALA A 4 -28.09 53.43 33.66
CA ALA A 4 -27.90 52.00 33.93
C ALA A 4 -26.93 51.37 32.89
N LYS A 5 -25.94 50.66 33.39
CA LYS A 5 -24.89 49.98 32.68
C LYS A 5 -25.35 48.57 32.26
N PRO A 6 -25.35 48.18 30.97
CA PRO A 6 -25.68 46.82 30.55
C PRO A 6 -24.42 45.94 30.50
N THR A 7 -24.01 45.34 31.62
CA THR A 7 -22.77 44.52 31.66
C THR A 7 -23.03 43.02 31.92
N ALA A 8 -24.30 42.58 32.07
CA ALA A 8 -24.59 41.18 32.44
C ALA A 8 -24.86 40.21 31.27
N ALA A 9 -25.05 40.69 30.03
CA ALA A 9 -25.47 39.83 28.91
C ALA A 9 -24.31 39.20 28.11
N ALA A 10 -23.08 39.72 28.22
CA ALA A 10 -21.94 39.20 27.45
C ALA A 10 -21.30 37.93 28.06
N GLY A 11 -21.32 37.82 29.40
CA GLY A 11 -20.73 36.67 30.10
C GLY A 11 -21.54 35.37 29.97
N ALA A 12 -22.89 35.49 29.90
CA ALA A 12 -23.77 34.33 29.79
C ALA A 12 -23.71 33.62 28.41
N ARG A 13 -23.44 34.37 27.35
CA ARG A 13 -23.27 33.79 25.99
C ARG A 13 -22.00 33.00 25.86
N SER A 14 -20.92 33.36 26.53
CA SER A 14 -19.63 32.66 26.39
C SER A 14 -19.59 31.31 27.15
N THR A 15 -20.28 31.19 28.27
CA THR A 15 -20.36 29.95 29.06
C THR A 15 -21.30 28.93 28.45
N THR A 16 -22.44 29.36 27.89
CA THR A 16 -23.37 28.47 27.17
C THR A 16 -22.79 27.97 25.86
N ASP A 17 -21.96 28.75 25.15
CA ASP A 17 -21.32 28.34 23.91
C ASP A 17 -20.18 27.33 24.17
N ARG A 18 -19.41 27.48 25.25
CA ARG A 18 -18.39 26.50 25.68
C ARG A 18 -19.00 25.16 26.12
N ALA A 19 -20.14 25.17 26.79
CA ALA A 19 -20.86 23.96 27.21
C ALA A 19 -21.41 23.16 26.00
N ARG A 20 -21.74 23.85 24.89
CA ARG A 20 -22.28 23.25 23.67
C ARG A 20 -21.21 22.67 22.75
N THR A 21 -19.96 23.13 22.79
CA THR A 21 -18.87 22.67 21.95
C THR A 21 -18.07 21.49 22.55
N GLY A 22 -18.13 21.30 23.87
CA GLY A 22 -17.42 20.23 24.59
C GLY A 22 -17.74 18.82 24.12
N PRO A 23 -19.01 18.42 24.01
CA PRO A 23 -19.38 17.05 23.63
C PRO A 23 -18.99 16.71 22.19
N ILE A 24 -19.16 17.62 21.22
CA ILE A 24 -18.83 17.33 19.81
C ILE A 24 -17.34 17.08 19.61
N ARG A 25 -16.46 17.80 20.29
CA ARG A 25 -15.00 17.57 20.22
C ARG A 25 -14.62 16.18 20.72
N ARG A 26 -15.21 15.72 21.82
CA ARG A 26 -14.98 14.37 22.36
C ARG A 26 -15.49 13.29 21.41
N ILE A 27 -16.65 13.51 20.79
CA ILE A 27 -17.22 12.59 19.81
C ILE A 27 -16.29 12.48 18.59
N ILE A 28 -15.82 13.61 18.03
CA ILE A 28 -14.87 13.58 16.90
C ILE A 28 -13.61 12.82 17.28
N ALA A 29 -12.97 13.16 18.42
CA ALA A 29 -11.75 12.48 18.86
C ALA A 29 -11.97 10.99 19.10
N GLY A 30 -13.05 10.61 19.78
CA GLY A 30 -13.41 9.21 20.02
C GLY A 30 -13.69 8.46 18.72
N SER A 31 -14.41 9.04 17.78
CA SER A 31 -14.71 8.43 16.48
C SER A 31 -13.46 8.20 15.64
N LEU A 32 -12.55 9.18 15.59
CA LEU A 32 -11.26 9.03 14.91
C LEU A 32 -10.38 7.95 15.56
N ALA A 33 -10.32 7.96 16.89
CA ALA A 33 -9.57 6.95 17.64
C ALA A 33 -10.14 5.55 17.43
N THR A 34 -11.46 5.39 17.47
CA THR A 34 -12.14 4.10 17.21
C THR A 34 -11.89 3.64 15.78
N GLY A 35 -11.97 4.53 14.79
CA GLY A 35 -11.68 4.20 13.39
C GLY A 35 -10.25 3.70 13.21
N ALA A 36 -9.27 4.40 13.79
CA ALA A 36 -7.86 4.00 13.73
C ALA A 36 -7.60 2.68 14.48
N ALA A 37 -8.16 2.52 15.68
CA ALA A 37 -8.02 1.29 16.45
C ALA A 37 -8.68 0.09 15.75
N SER A 38 -9.87 0.26 15.18
CA SER A 38 -10.56 -0.78 14.42
C SER A 38 -9.77 -1.16 13.17
N ALA A 39 -9.22 -0.19 12.43
CA ALA A 39 -8.36 -0.45 11.29
C ALA A 39 -7.12 -1.26 11.70
N ALA A 40 -6.44 -0.86 12.77
CA ALA A 40 -5.27 -1.58 13.29
C ALA A 40 -5.61 -3.01 13.73
N VAL A 41 -6.69 -3.21 14.48
CA VAL A 41 -7.12 -4.56 14.93
C VAL A 41 -7.48 -5.43 13.73
N LEU A 42 -8.27 -4.91 12.79
CA LEU A 42 -8.65 -5.67 11.60
C LEU A 42 -7.43 -6.08 10.79
N THR A 43 -6.49 -5.18 10.53
CA THR A 43 -5.31 -5.45 9.69
C THR A 43 -4.27 -6.33 10.36
N LEU A 44 -3.99 -6.09 11.65
CA LEU A 44 -2.88 -6.78 12.34
C LEU A 44 -3.31 -8.09 12.99
N VAL A 45 -4.57 -8.20 13.43
CA VAL A 45 -5.05 -9.35 14.21
C VAL A 45 -5.99 -10.23 13.39
N VAL A 46 -6.97 -9.63 12.68
CA VAL A 46 -8.03 -10.41 12.03
C VAL A 46 -7.58 -10.95 10.67
N VAL A 47 -6.96 -10.10 9.85
CA VAL A 47 -6.52 -10.46 8.49
C VAL A 47 -4.99 -10.43 8.34
N GLY A 48 -4.25 -10.56 9.44
CA GLY A 48 -2.78 -10.60 9.40
C GLY A 48 -2.30 -11.75 8.50
N GLY A 49 -1.47 -11.42 7.50
CA GLY A 49 -0.98 -12.40 6.52
C GLY A 49 -1.90 -12.66 5.33
N ALA A 50 -3.07 -12.03 5.25
CA ALA A 50 -3.92 -12.09 4.07
C ALA A 50 -3.31 -11.31 2.88
N PRO A 51 -3.79 -11.53 1.64
CA PRO A 51 -3.39 -10.74 0.47
C PRO A 51 -3.61 -9.24 0.67
N GLU A 52 -2.78 -8.42 0.03
CA GLU A 52 -2.79 -6.96 0.16
C GLU A 52 -4.17 -6.31 -0.03
N PRO A 53 -4.99 -6.69 -1.03
CA PRO A 53 -6.33 -6.13 -1.19
C PRO A 53 -7.24 -6.37 0.01
N VAL A 54 -7.12 -7.53 0.66
CA VAL A 54 -7.89 -7.89 1.87
C VAL A 54 -7.45 -7.05 3.06
N ILE A 55 -6.13 -6.87 3.26
CA ILE A 55 -5.58 -6.03 4.33
C ILE A 55 -6.01 -4.58 4.14
N THR A 56 -5.88 -4.04 2.93
CA THR A 56 -6.30 -2.68 2.60
C THR A 56 -7.80 -2.51 2.77
N GLY A 57 -8.60 -3.48 2.29
CA GLY A 57 -10.05 -3.48 2.47
C GLY A 57 -10.48 -3.47 3.94
N ALA A 58 -9.83 -4.27 4.76
CA ALA A 58 -10.07 -4.33 6.21
C ALA A 58 -9.73 -3.00 6.90
N ALA A 59 -8.62 -2.35 6.53
CA ALA A 59 -8.27 -1.02 7.04
C ALA A 59 -9.35 0.02 6.69
N LEU A 60 -9.84 0.03 5.45
CA LEU A 60 -10.89 0.94 5.00
C LEU A 60 -12.20 0.72 5.77
N LEU A 61 -12.57 -0.54 6.06
CA LEU A 61 -13.74 -0.86 6.89
C LEU A 61 -13.58 -0.34 8.33
N GLY A 62 -12.39 -0.45 8.92
CA GLY A 62 -12.10 0.11 10.22
C GLY A 62 -12.28 1.63 10.26
N PHE A 63 -11.78 2.35 9.26
CA PHE A 63 -11.99 3.79 9.14
C PHE A 63 -13.46 4.15 8.85
N ALA A 64 -14.15 3.35 8.03
CA ALA A 64 -15.58 3.54 7.77
C ALA A 64 -16.41 3.50 9.05
N LEU A 65 -16.08 2.58 9.98
CA LEU A 65 -16.72 2.50 11.29
C LEU A 65 -16.54 3.80 12.09
N GLY A 66 -15.34 4.37 12.09
CA GLY A 66 -15.08 5.65 12.75
C GLY A 66 -15.95 6.79 12.20
N TRP A 67 -16.09 6.90 10.87
CA TRP A 67 -16.95 7.90 10.24
C TRP A 67 -18.44 7.66 10.51
N ALA A 68 -18.89 6.41 10.46
CA ALA A 68 -20.27 6.05 10.82
C ALA A 68 -20.60 6.39 12.28
N MET A 69 -19.66 6.09 13.19
CA MET A 69 -19.79 6.45 14.60
C MET A 69 -19.89 7.97 14.78
N LEU A 70 -19.09 8.77 14.06
CA LEU A 70 -19.22 10.23 14.09
C LEU A 70 -20.60 10.69 13.62
N ALA A 71 -21.11 10.14 12.53
CA ALA A 71 -22.44 10.49 12.01
C ALA A 71 -23.55 10.20 13.05
N VAL A 72 -23.54 8.99 13.61
CA VAL A 72 -24.56 8.52 14.58
C VAL A 72 -24.49 9.28 15.90
N LEU A 73 -23.30 9.37 16.52
CA LEU A 73 -23.18 9.98 17.85
C LEU A 73 -23.37 11.50 17.80
N SER A 74 -22.92 12.17 16.75
CA SER A 74 -23.19 13.61 16.61
C SER A 74 -24.68 13.91 16.47
N ALA A 75 -25.42 13.07 15.73
CA ALA A 75 -26.85 13.21 15.56
C ALA A 75 -27.66 12.93 16.84
N ARG A 76 -27.22 11.95 17.64
CA ARG A 76 -27.93 11.53 18.87
C ARG A 76 -27.58 12.36 20.10
N LEU A 77 -26.35 12.83 20.22
CA LEU A 77 -25.81 13.39 21.46
C LEU A 77 -25.50 14.90 21.37
N THR A 78 -25.65 15.53 20.19
CA THR A 78 -25.33 16.95 20.02
C THR A 78 -26.37 17.66 19.17
N ASN A 79 -26.40 18.99 19.31
CA ASN A 79 -27.22 19.87 18.46
C ASN A 79 -26.52 20.23 17.13
N GLN A 80 -25.40 19.57 16.82
CA GLN A 80 -24.61 19.75 15.58
C GLN A 80 -24.46 18.43 14.86
N PRO A 81 -25.52 17.88 14.23
CA PRO A 81 -25.45 16.60 13.55
C PRO A 81 -24.49 16.68 12.35
N GLN A 82 -23.59 15.69 12.25
CA GLN A 82 -22.62 15.59 11.16
C GLN A 82 -23.07 14.53 10.16
N SER A 83 -24.27 14.67 9.60
CA SER A 83 -24.85 13.69 8.65
C SER A 83 -24.02 13.51 7.40
N TRP A 84 -23.21 14.48 7.01
CA TRP A 84 -22.27 14.37 5.89
C TRP A 84 -21.21 13.28 6.10
N ALA A 85 -20.92 12.89 7.35
CA ALA A 85 -19.96 11.84 7.66
C ALA A 85 -20.38 10.44 7.14
N TRP A 86 -21.65 10.25 6.79
CA TRP A 86 -22.11 9.05 6.07
C TRP A 86 -21.50 8.93 4.68
N GLY A 87 -21.15 10.03 3.99
CA GLY A 87 -20.50 10.01 2.70
C GLY A 87 -19.16 9.27 2.73
N PRO A 88 -18.15 9.73 3.51
CA PRO A 88 -16.90 9.00 3.65
C PRO A 88 -17.07 7.60 4.27
N ALA A 89 -18.01 7.40 5.22
CA ALA A 89 -18.28 6.08 5.76
C ALA A 89 -18.71 5.07 4.69
N ALA A 90 -19.71 5.44 3.88
CA ALA A 90 -20.21 4.58 2.81
C ALA A 90 -19.17 4.36 1.70
N GLY A 91 -18.45 5.42 1.30
CA GLY A 91 -17.38 5.32 0.30
C GLY A 91 -16.26 4.37 0.72
N LEU A 92 -15.76 4.52 1.95
CA LEU A 92 -14.71 3.64 2.50
C LEU A 92 -15.22 2.20 2.66
N ALA A 93 -16.45 2.01 3.14
CA ALA A 93 -17.03 0.68 3.28
C ALA A 93 -17.22 -0.02 1.92
N ALA A 94 -17.75 0.69 0.92
CA ALA A 94 -17.93 0.14 -0.42
C ALA A 94 -16.60 -0.23 -1.09
N THR A 95 -15.60 0.66 -0.99
CA THR A 95 -14.26 0.39 -1.52
C THR A 95 -13.60 -0.78 -0.77
N GLY A 96 -13.69 -0.81 0.55
CA GLY A 96 -13.13 -1.88 1.37
C GLY A 96 -13.73 -3.24 1.05
N LEU A 97 -15.07 -3.34 0.99
CA LEU A 97 -15.76 -4.57 0.58
C LEU A 97 -15.43 -4.95 -0.87
N GLY A 98 -15.38 -3.98 -1.78
CA GLY A 98 -15.01 -4.21 -3.17
C GLY A 98 -13.62 -4.83 -3.32
N LEU A 99 -12.62 -4.31 -2.62
CA LEU A 99 -11.25 -4.86 -2.63
C LEU A 99 -11.19 -6.28 -2.05
N MET A 100 -11.98 -6.58 -1.00
CA MET A 100 -11.98 -7.90 -0.37
C MET A 100 -12.71 -8.96 -1.20
N THR A 101 -13.72 -8.57 -1.99
CA THR A 101 -14.57 -9.52 -2.71
C THR A 101 -14.21 -9.68 -4.18
N LEU A 102 -13.77 -8.60 -4.84
CA LEU A 102 -13.51 -8.60 -6.28
C LEU A 102 -12.07 -8.97 -6.61
N THR A 103 -11.15 -8.92 -5.63
CA THR A 103 -9.71 -9.21 -5.81
C THR A 103 -9.20 -8.71 -7.17
N PRO A 104 -9.20 -7.38 -7.39
CA PRO A 104 -8.89 -6.81 -8.70
C PRO A 104 -7.50 -7.22 -9.15
N ASP A 105 -7.36 -7.54 -10.43
CA ASP A 105 -6.08 -7.84 -11.05
C ASP A 105 -5.17 -6.59 -11.11
N HIS A 106 -3.90 -6.78 -11.42
CA HIS A 106 -2.92 -5.70 -11.50
C HIS A 106 -3.34 -4.61 -12.51
N ARG A 107 -3.95 -5.00 -13.63
CA ARG A 107 -4.42 -4.07 -14.65
C ARG A 107 -5.55 -3.17 -14.13
N ALA A 108 -6.52 -3.74 -13.42
CA ALA A 108 -7.61 -2.97 -12.80
C ALA A 108 -7.08 -2.00 -11.75
N ILE A 109 -6.12 -2.42 -10.91
CA ILE A 109 -5.46 -1.55 -9.92
C ILE A 109 -4.72 -0.41 -10.62
N THR A 110 -3.92 -0.68 -11.65
CA THR A 110 -3.18 0.33 -12.40
C THR A 110 -4.12 1.34 -13.08
N LEU A 111 -5.19 0.87 -13.71
CA LEU A 111 -6.19 1.74 -14.31
C LEU A 111 -6.94 2.58 -13.27
N SER A 112 -7.22 2.04 -12.10
CA SER A 112 -7.86 2.77 -11.00
C SER A 112 -7.01 3.95 -10.52
N GLY A 113 -5.68 3.90 -10.71
CA GLY A 113 -4.73 4.97 -10.39
C GLY A 113 -5.10 6.32 -11.03
N TRP A 114 -5.77 6.33 -12.18
CA TRP A 114 -6.26 7.55 -12.82
C TRP A 114 -7.54 8.10 -12.19
N GLY A 115 -8.31 7.26 -11.52
CA GLY A 115 -9.62 7.60 -10.95
C GLY A 115 -9.59 7.97 -9.47
N TRP A 116 -8.92 7.17 -8.64
CA TRP A 116 -8.99 7.34 -7.19
C TRP A 116 -8.33 8.64 -6.66
N PRO A 117 -7.20 9.15 -7.21
CA PRO A 117 -6.60 10.37 -6.68
C PRO A 117 -7.49 11.61 -6.89
N PRO A 118 -8.05 11.88 -8.09
CA PRO A 118 -8.95 13.01 -8.27
C PRO A 118 -10.26 12.87 -7.47
N LEU A 119 -10.78 11.65 -7.29
CA LEU A 119 -11.93 11.39 -6.43
C LEU A 119 -11.61 11.69 -4.96
N LEU A 120 -10.47 11.24 -4.46
CA LEU A 120 -10.02 11.49 -3.09
C LEU A 120 -9.79 12.98 -2.84
N LEU A 121 -9.19 13.70 -3.80
CA LEU A 121 -9.00 15.14 -3.70
C LEU A 121 -10.36 15.88 -3.67
N SER A 122 -11.28 15.49 -4.55
CA SER A 122 -12.64 16.04 -4.59
C SER A 122 -13.38 15.81 -3.28
N LEU A 123 -13.24 14.61 -2.70
CA LEU A 123 -13.80 14.28 -1.39
C LEU A 123 -13.17 15.15 -0.29
N ALA A 124 -11.85 15.33 -0.28
CA ALA A 124 -11.14 16.16 0.69
C ALA A 124 -11.61 17.63 0.64
N VAL A 125 -11.77 18.18 -0.58
CA VAL A 125 -12.32 19.53 -0.77
C VAL A 125 -13.76 19.61 -0.28
N TRP A 126 -14.61 18.67 -0.68
CA TRP A 126 -16.00 18.62 -0.24
C TRP A 126 -16.11 18.51 1.30
N MET A 127 -15.33 17.64 1.93
CA MET A 127 -15.27 17.53 3.39
C MET A 127 -14.83 18.83 4.05
N SER A 128 -13.82 19.53 3.52
CA SER A 128 -13.36 20.82 4.02
C SER A 128 -14.51 21.84 4.05
N VAL A 129 -15.29 21.90 2.97
CA VAL A 129 -16.46 22.80 2.89
C VAL A 129 -17.53 22.39 3.91
N ARG A 130 -17.80 21.10 4.04
CA ARG A 130 -18.79 20.60 5.02
C ARG A 130 -18.36 20.88 6.46
N ILE A 131 -17.11 20.62 6.82
CA ILE A 131 -16.54 20.90 8.14
C ILE A 131 -16.69 22.39 8.48
N ARG A 132 -16.37 23.27 7.52
CA ARG A 132 -16.52 24.73 7.73
C ARG A 132 -17.97 25.17 7.94
N ARG A 133 -18.93 24.54 7.24
CA ARG A 133 -20.35 24.89 7.29
C ARG A 133 -21.10 24.29 8.49
N SER A 134 -20.71 23.08 8.92
CA SER A 134 -21.45 22.32 9.94
C SER A 134 -20.90 22.44 11.36
N LEU A 135 -19.62 22.78 11.51
CA LEU A 135 -18.98 22.93 12.82
C LEU A 135 -18.71 24.39 13.15
N ALA A 136 -19.14 24.82 14.34
CA ALA A 136 -18.84 26.15 14.86
C ALA A 136 -17.32 26.37 15.01
N ALA A 137 -16.88 27.62 14.95
CA ALA A 137 -15.49 27.99 15.20
C ALA A 137 -15.08 27.51 16.61
N GLY A 138 -14.05 26.65 16.70
CA GLY A 138 -13.61 26.03 17.94
C GLY A 138 -14.27 24.68 18.28
N GLY A 139 -15.30 24.23 17.56
CA GLY A 139 -16.05 22.99 17.80
C GLY A 139 -15.34 21.68 17.42
N GLY A 140 -14.03 21.64 17.45
CA GLY A 140 -13.28 20.41 17.16
C GLY A 140 -12.92 20.21 15.69
N ARG A 141 -13.25 21.19 14.80
CA ARG A 141 -12.87 21.13 13.37
C ARG A 141 -11.37 20.93 13.15
N TRP A 142 -10.53 21.42 14.08
CA TRP A 142 -9.09 21.24 14.05
C TRP A 142 -8.63 19.78 14.12
N LEU A 143 -9.45 18.89 14.68
CA LEU A 143 -9.19 17.45 14.71
C LEU A 143 -9.43 16.78 13.35
N LEU A 144 -10.29 17.36 12.51
CA LEU A 144 -10.62 16.83 11.19
C LEU A 144 -9.69 17.34 10.08
N TYR A 145 -9.10 18.54 10.25
CA TYR A 145 -8.18 19.08 9.23
C TYR A 145 -6.94 18.24 8.98
N PRO A 146 -6.27 17.62 9.97
CA PRO A 146 -5.19 16.69 9.70
C PRO A 146 -5.60 15.52 8.81
N VAL A 147 -6.81 14.96 9.02
CA VAL A 147 -7.34 13.88 8.18
C VAL A 147 -7.52 14.35 6.74
N VAL A 148 -8.14 15.52 6.55
CA VAL A 148 -8.31 16.10 5.22
C VAL A 148 -6.97 16.43 4.56
N ALA A 149 -5.99 16.91 5.32
CA ALA A 149 -4.64 17.18 4.83
C ALA A 149 -3.94 15.89 4.38
N ILE A 150 -4.03 14.82 5.17
CA ILE A 150 -3.48 13.50 4.79
C ILE A 150 -4.15 12.99 3.51
N MET A 151 -5.47 13.11 3.39
CA MET A 151 -6.19 12.72 2.16
C MET A 151 -5.72 13.53 0.95
N ALA A 152 -5.53 14.84 1.10
CA ALA A 152 -5.04 15.69 0.02
C ALA A 152 -3.60 15.33 -0.38
N VAL A 153 -2.72 15.09 0.58
CA VAL A 153 -1.33 14.64 0.31
C VAL A 153 -1.33 13.28 -0.37
N ALA A 154 -2.15 12.33 0.10
CA ALA A 154 -2.29 11.01 -0.52
C ALA A 154 -2.81 11.11 -1.96
N ALA A 155 -3.80 11.99 -2.22
CA ALA A 155 -4.32 12.21 -3.56
C ALA A 155 -3.26 12.79 -4.51
N VAL A 156 -2.50 13.78 -4.05
CA VAL A 156 -1.40 14.37 -4.85
C VAL A 156 -0.29 13.34 -5.09
N GLY A 157 0.12 12.61 -4.05
CA GLY A 157 1.12 11.54 -4.16
C GLY A 157 0.69 10.45 -5.14
N GLY A 158 -0.55 9.99 -5.06
CA GLY A 158 -1.11 9.00 -5.99
C GLY A 158 -1.18 9.50 -7.43
N MET A 159 -1.46 10.79 -7.65
CA MET A 159 -1.42 11.37 -8.99
C MET A 159 0.01 11.43 -9.53
N VAL A 160 0.98 11.85 -8.73
CA VAL A 160 2.40 11.88 -9.10
C VAL A 160 2.90 10.48 -9.46
N GLU A 161 2.54 9.48 -8.65
CA GLU A 161 2.86 8.07 -8.91
C GLU A 161 2.26 7.60 -10.23
N THR A 162 0.97 7.84 -10.45
CA THR A 162 0.27 7.42 -11.68
C THR A 162 0.88 8.05 -12.93
N VAL A 163 1.19 9.35 -12.89
CA VAL A 163 1.83 10.06 -14.00
C VAL A 163 3.26 9.57 -14.20
N GLY A 164 4.01 9.35 -13.12
CA GLY A 164 5.36 8.80 -13.14
C GLY A 164 5.40 7.44 -13.83
N LEU A 165 4.57 6.50 -13.38
CA LEU A 165 4.46 5.16 -13.98
C LEU A 165 4.09 5.22 -15.47
N ALA A 166 3.12 6.07 -15.84
CA ALA A 166 2.71 6.23 -17.23
C ALA A 166 3.83 6.84 -18.10
N SER A 167 4.64 7.74 -17.53
CA SER A 167 5.82 8.31 -18.20
C SER A 167 6.91 7.27 -18.40
N ASP A 168 7.20 6.49 -17.37
CA ASP A 168 8.24 5.46 -17.41
C ASP A 168 7.89 4.35 -18.41
N GLN A 169 6.63 3.90 -18.44
CA GLN A 169 6.15 2.93 -19.42
C GLN A 169 6.28 3.42 -20.87
N ARG A 170 6.17 4.74 -21.12
CA ARG A 170 6.31 5.31 -22.47
C ARG A 170 7.76 5.52 -22.89
N ASN A 171 8.62 5.86 -21.93
CA ASN A 171 9.96 6.33 -22.20
C ASN A 171 11.05 5.29 -21.98
N GLN A 172 10.76 4.23 -21.23
CA GLN A 172 11.72 3.16 -20.95
C GLN A 172 11.36 1.90 -21.73
N ALA A 173 12.23 1.54 -22.68
CA ALA A 173 12.15 0.22 -23.29
C ALA A 173 12.41 -0.83 -22.19
N MET A 174 11.65 -1.92 -22.23
CA MET A 174 11.83 -3.04 -21.30
C MET A 174 13.28 -3.54 -21.38
N PRO A 175 14.08 -3.44 -20.31
CA PRO A 175 15.43 -3.99 -20.30
C PRO A 175 15.33 -5.53 -20.21
N GLY A 176 16.22 -6.24 -20.90
CA GLY A 176 16.22 -7.71 -20.83
C GLY A 176 15.15 -8.38 -21.68
N ARG A 177 14.57 -9.47 -21.19
CA ARG A 177 13.60 -10.31 -21.91
C ARG A 177 12.54 -10.89 -20.98
N SER A 178 11.37 -11.24 -21.56
CA SER A 178 10.34 -12.01 -20.87
C SER A 178 10.45 -13.49 -21.22
N TYR A 179 10.34 -14.34 -20.22
CA TYR A 179 10.41 -15.81 -20.31
C TYR A 179 9.11 -16.41 -19.83
N ASP A 180 8.60 -17.41 -20.55
CA ASP A 180 7.44 -18.19 -20.13
C ASP A 180 7.85 -19.14 -19.00
N VAL A 181 7.09 -19.15 -17.91
CA VAL A 181 7.32 -19.96 -16.73
C VAL A 181 6.15 -20.93 -16.43
N GLY A 182 5.44 -21.31 -17.48
CA GLY A 182 4.33 -22.26 -17.36
C GLY A 182 2.96 -21.57 -17.40
N GLY A 183 2.73 -20.71 -18.40
CA GLY A 183 1.44 -20.08 -18.68
C GLY A 183 1.36 -18.60 -18.36
N TYR A 184 2.43 -18.00 -17.88
CA TYR A 184 2.64 -16.56 -17.76
C TYR A 184 4.12 -16.21 -17.92
N ARG A 185 4.41 -14.93 -18.15
CA ARG A 185 5.77 -14.50 -18.51
C ARG A 185 6.38 -13.67 -17.39
N LEU A 186 7.61 -14.03 -17.00
CA LEU A 186 8.44 -13.25 -16.10
C LEU A 186 9.51 -12.48 -16.86
N HIS A 187 9.67 -11.22 -16.50
CA HIS A 187 10.75 -10.36 -16.99
C HIS A 187 12.06 -10.66 -16.24
N LEU A 188 13.13 -10.80 -17.00
CA LEU A 188 14.46 -11.07 -16.48
C LEU A 188 15.51 -10.22 -17.24
N THR A 189 16.38 -9.56 -16.48
CA THR A 189 17.54 -8.83 -17.01
C THR A 189 18.81 -9.41 -16.43
N CYS A 190 19.73 -9.87 -17.32
CA CYS A 190 21.02 -10.38 -16.91
C CYS A 190 22.16 -9.52 -17.47
N THR A 191 23.17 -9.25 -16.62
CA THR A 191 24.34 -8.43 -16.96
C THR A 191 25.62 -9.09 -16.41
N GLY A 192 26.78 -8.79 -17.01
CA GLY A 192 28.05 -9.38 -16.59
C GLY A 192 28.26 -10.78 -17.11
N SER A 193 29.40 -11.39 -16.78
CA SER A 193 29.82 -12.73 -17.22
C SER A 193 30.60 -13.40 -16.10
N GLY A 194 30.80 -14.74 -16.23
CA GLY A 194 31.49 -15.56 -15.22
C GLY A 194 30.51 -16.16 -14.21
N GLY A 195 31.05 -16.86 -13.24
CA GLY A 195 30.26 -17.56 -12.21
C GLY A 195 30.77 -17.26 -10.80
N PRO A 196 29.93 -17.47 -9.79
CA PRO A 196 28.55 -17.95 -9.88
C PRO A 196 27.57 -16.90 -10.41
N THR A 197 26.44 -17.34 -11.00
CA THR A 197 25.36 -16.42 -11.34
C THR A 197 24.66 -15.95 -10.08
N VAL A 198 24.56 -14.64 -9.88
CA VAL A 198 23.85 -14.03 -8.77
C VAL A 198 22.44 -13.67 -9.23
N VAL A 199 21.42 -14.18 -8.54
CA VAL A 199 20.02 -13.86 -8.81
C VAL A 199 19.52 -12.87 -7.75
N LEU A 200 19.02 -11.73 -8.21
CA LEU A 200 18.47 -10.67 -7.35
C LEU A 200 16.94 -10.71 -7.41
N GLN A 201 16.34 -10.98 -6.25
CA GLN A 201 14.89 -10.97 -6.07
C GLN A 201 14.46 -9.72 -5.32
N SER A 202 13.52 -8.97 -5.87
CA SER A 202 12.91 -7.80 -5.22
C SER A 202 11.87 -8.23 -4.19
N GLY A 203 11.66 -7.39 -3.19
CA GLY A 203 10.64 -7.58 -2.17
C GLY A 203 9.21 -7.39 -2.73
N LEU A 204 8.22 -7.54 -1.86
CA LEU A 204 6.82 -7.30 -2.23
C LEU A 204 6.63 -5.81 -2.61
N GLY A 205 5.96 -5.56 -3.74
CA GLY A 205 5.75 -4.22 -4.27
C GLY A 205 6.99 -3.57 -4.92
N GLU A 206 8.07 -4.33 -5.13
CA GLU A 206 9.32 -3.83 -5.72
C GLU A 206 9.62 -4.55 -7.05
N MET A 207 10.37 -3.89 -7.92
CA MET A 207 10.74 -4.41 -9.23
C MET A 207 12.27 -4.52 -9.40
N SER A 208 12.71 -5.17 -10.46
CA SER A 208 14.13 -5.36 -10.81
C SER A 208 14.91 -4.05 -10.90
N ALA A 209 14.27 -2.95 -11.29
CA ALA A 209 14.89 -1.62 -11.36
C ALA A 209 15.40 -1.11 -9.99
N ASN A 210 14.88 -1.60 -8.87
CA ASN A 210 15.37 -1.25 -7.54
C ASN A 210 16.80 -1.71 -7.27
N TRP A 211 17.30 -2.65 -8.08
CA TRP A 211 18.67 -3.14 -8.03
C TRP A 211 19.66 -2.33 -8.89
N ALA A 212 19.20 -1.23 -9.53
CA ALA A 212 20.01 -0.43 -10.44
C ALA A 212 21.36 0.04 -9.87
N ARG A 213 21.46 0.20 -8.55
CA ARG A 213 22.73 0.57 -7.88
C ARG A 213 23.61 -0.64 -7.54
N VAL A 214 23.04 -1.83 -7.40
CA VAL A 214 23.74 -3.06 -7.01
C VAL A 214 24.24 -3.81 -8.23
N VAL A 215 23.41 -3.94 -9.27
CA VAL A 215 23.72 -4.66 -10.51
C VAL A 215 25.07 -4.24 -11.11
N PRO A 216 25.41 -2.93 -11.29
CA PRO A 216 26.70 -2.54 -11.89
C PRO A 216 27.92 -2.92 -11.05
N MET A 217 27.76 -3.09 -9.75
CA MET A 217 28.85 -3.49 -8.86
C MET A 217 29.11 -5.00 -8.96
N VAL A 218 28.05 -5.80 -8.89
CA VAL A 218 28.13 -7.27 -8.93
C VAL A 218 28.54 -7.76 -10.32
N SER A 219 28.05 -7.12 -11.38
CA SER A 219 28.31 -7.49 -12.77
C SER A 219 29.78 -7.36 -13.20
N ARG A 220 30.63 -6.71 -12.40
CA ARG A 220 32.07 -6.62 -12.64
C ARG A 220 32.79 -7.93 -12.36
N THR A 221 32.26 -8.75 -11.46
CA THR A 221 32.92 -9.98 -10.98
C THR A 221 32.13 -11.25 -11.24
N ALA A 222 30.81 -11.13 -11.50
CA ALA A 222 29.92 -12.25 -11.68
C ALA A 222 28.79 -11.89 -12.68
N ARG A 223 28.17 -12.92 -13.25
CA ARG A 223 26.91 -12.74 -13.95
C ARG A 223 25.81 -12.45 -12.92
N VAL A 224 25.06 -11.35 -13.09
CA VAL A 224 23.94 -10.98 -12.22
C VAL A 224 22.65 -10.89 -13.02
N CYS A 225 21.62 -11.54 -12.53
CA CYS A 225 20.28 -11.55 -13.12
C CYS A 225 19.29 -10.99 -12.10
N ALA A 226 18.56 -9.94 -12.46
CA ALA A 226 17.44 -9.40 -11.68
C ALA A 226 16.14 -9.71 -12.42
N TYR A 227 15.13 -10.18 -11.71
CA TYR A 227 13.83 -10.49 -12.28
C TYR A 227 12.70 -9.78 -11.54
N ASP A 228 11.60 -9.56 -12.26
CA ASP A 228 10.37 -9.07 -11.71
C ASP A 228 9.48 -10.25 -11.35
N ARG A 229 8.93 -10.24 -10.13
CA ARG A 229 7.96 -11.24 -9.70
C ARG A 229 6.66 -11.08 -10.49
N ALA A 230 5.87 -12.15 -10.55
CA ALA A 230 4.56 -12.11 -11.19
C ALA A 230 3.71 -10.94 -10.67
N GLY A 231 3.10 -10.20 -11.59
CA GLY A 231 2.32 -9.00 -11.30
C GLY A 231 3.14 -7.77 -10.92
N GLN A 232 4.47 -7.78 -11.10
CA GLN A 232 5.32 -6.65 -10.78
C GLN A 232 6.21 -6.26 -11.98
N GLY A 233 6.54 -4.97 -12.09
CA GLY A 233 7.40 -4.44 -13.14
C GLY A 233 6.88 -4.77 -14.54
N TRP A 234 7.67 -5.50 -15.32
CA TRP A 234 7.34 -5.96 -16.68
C TRP A 234 6.86 -7.42 -16.76
N SER A 235 6.68 -8.08 -15.60
CA SER A 235 6.14 -9.43 -15.52
C SER A 235 4.62 -9.46 -15.60
N GLU A 236 4.08 -10.51 -16.22
CA GLU A 236 2.64 -10.77 -16.25
C GLU A 236 2.13 -11.24 -14.89
N ASP A 237 0.81 -11.08 -14.68
CA ASP A 237 0.13 -11.62 -13.50
C ASP A 237 0.15 -13.16 -13.55
N ALA A 238 0.40 -13.80 -12.41
CA ALA A 238 0.22 -15.24 -12.30
C ALA A 238 -1.27 -15.60 -12.24
N PRO A 239 -1.70 -16.73 -12.78
CA PRO A 239 -3.08 -17.19 -12.74
C PRO A 239 -3.56 -17.58 -11.34
N HIS A 240 -2.68 -17.61 -10.36
CA HIS A 240 -2.94 -17.99 -8.96
C HIS A 240 -2.25 -17.02 -8.00
N LEU A 241 -2.72 -17.02 -6.74
CA LEU A 241 -2.13 -16.18 -5.70
C LEU A 241 -0.66 -16.50 -5.49
N GLN A 242 0.17 -15.48 -5.52
CA GLN A 242 1.61 -15.57 -5.29
C GLN A 242 1.91 -15.50 -3.80
N ASP A 243 2.21 -16.63 -3.19
CA ASP A 243 2.82 -16.69 -1.86
C ASP A 243 4.36 -16.81 -1.93
N GLY A 244 5.01 -16.88 -0.78
CA GLY A 244 6.47 -17.01 -0.71
C GLY A 244 7.00 -18.32 -1.30
N VAL A 245 6.22 -19.39 -1.22
CA VAL A 245 6.58 -20.71 -1.75
C VAL A 245 6.48 -20.70 -3.27
N GLN A 246 5.39 -20.15 -3.82
CA GLN A 246 5.19 -20.02 -5.26
C GLN A 246 6.25 -19.08 -5.86
N ALA A 247 6.50 -17.93 -5.22
CA ALA A 247 7.55 -17.02 -5.69
C ALA A 247 8.95 -17.65 -5.66
N ALA A 248 9.21 -18.55 -4.71
CA ALA A 248 10.46 -19.32 -4.69
C ALA A 248 10.48 -20.38 -5.79
N ALA A 249 9.37 -21.03 -6.08
CA ALA A 249 9.24 -21.99 -7.17
C ALA A 249 9.44 -21.31 -8.54
N ASP A 250 8.84 -20.14 -8.75
CA ASP A 250 8.99 -19.35 -9.98
C ASP A 250 10.44 -18.86 -10.17
N GLY A 251 11.12 -18.53 -9.07
CA GLY A 251 12.53 -18.08 -9.07
C GLY A 251 13.56 -19.20 -9.11
N VAL A 252 13.16 -20.45 -8.83
CA VAL A 252 14.03 -21.61 -9.02
C VAL A 252 14.13 -21.90 -10.51
N PRO A 253 15.31 -22.20 -11.03
CA PRO A 253 15.50 -22.56 -12.43
C PRO A 253 14.71 -23.84 -12.76
N ASP A 254 13.44 -23.68 -13.07
CA ASP A 254 12.68 -24.72 -13.74
C ASP A 254 13.20 -24.85 -15.19
N GLN A 255 12.83 -25.91 -15.87
CA GLN A 255 13.33 -26.28 -17.21
C GLN A 255 13.24 -25.12 -18.23
N HIS A 256 12.46 -24.10 -17.98
CA HIS A 256 12.25 -22.95 -18.87
C HIS A 256 13.21 -21.77 -18.61
N VAL A 257 13.50 -21.44 -17.35
CA VAL A 257 14.41 -20.34 -16.96
C VAL A 257 15.78 -20.87 -16.56
N GLY A 258 15.88 -22.15 -16.20
CA GLY A 258 17.09 -22.83 -15.81
C GLY A 258 18.24 -22.67 -16.81
N PRO A 259 18.03 -22.87 -18.14
CA PRO A 259 19.08 -22.65 -19.13
C PRO A 259 19.56 -21.22 -19.25
N VAL A 260 18.73 -20.25 -18.88
CA VAL A 260 19.06 -18.82 -18.92
C VAL A 260 19.81 -18.38 -17.66
N LEU A 261 19.48 -18.97 -16.52
CA LEU A 261 20.18 -18.76 -15.25
C LEU A 261 21.40 -19.67 -15.11
N ALA A 262 21.36 -20.87 -15.71
CA ALA A 262 22.48 -21.75 -15.81
C ALA A 262 23.48 -21.22 -16.84
N GLY A 263 24.38 -20.38 -16.40
CA GLY A 263 25.73 -20.39 -16.93
C GLY A 263 26.40 -21.75 -16.61
N PRO A 264 27.68 -21.99 -16.96
CA PRO A 264 28.36 -23.21 -16.57
C PRO A 264 28.13 -23.51 -15.09
N PRO A 265 28.08 -24.77 -14.64
CA PRO A 265 27.56 -25.17 -13.32
C PRO A 265 28.23 -24.38 -12.20
N SER A 266 27.53 -23.42 -11.67
CA SER A 266 28.04 -22.49 -10.69
C SER A 266 26.89 -22.19 -9.71
N ALA A 267 27.22 -22.11 -8.43
CA ALA A 267 26.24 -21.88 -7.37
C ALA A 267 25.36 -20.64 -7.62
N VAL A 268 24.05 -20.78 -7.49
CA VAL A 268 23.09 -19.67 -7.52
C VAL A 268 23.02 -19.09 -6.12
N ALA A 269 23.46 -17.85 -5.94
CA ALA A 269 23.29 -17.11 -4.69
C ALA A 269 22.05 -16.21 -4.79
N VAL A 270 21.04 -16.45 -3.94
CA VAL A 270 19.88 -15.60 -3.81
C VAL A 270 20.13 -14.64 -2.65
N LEU A 271 20.23 -13.34 -2.94
CA LEU A 271 20.42 -12.32 -1.92
C LEU A 271 19.06 -11.64 -1.62
N PRO A 272 18.47 -11.86 -0.44
CA PRO A 272 17.32 -11.05 0.00
C PRO A 272 17.79 -9.62 0.33
N ARG A 273 16.96 -8.63 0.01
CA ARG A 273 17.26 -7.19 0.17
C ARG A 273 17.72 -6.75 1.58
N ARG A 274 17.46 -7.54 2.62
CA ARG A 274 17.82 -7.22 4.01
C ARG A 274 19.20 -7.69 4.47
N ALA A 275 20.05 -8.22 3.58
CA ALA A 275 21.43 -8.49 3.96
C ALA A 275 22.13 -7.15 4.23
N ARG A 276 22.37 -6.83 5.50
CA ARG A 276 23.30 -5.73 5.87
C ARG A 276 24.63 -6.00 5.22
N LEU A 277 25.22 -4.99 4.62
CA LEU A 277 26.62 -5.01 4.17
C LEU A 277 27.48 -5.44 5.38
N GLY A 278 27.92 -6.69 5.41
CA GLY A 278 28.69 -7.24 6.52
C GLY A 278 28.41 -8.71 6.87
N SER A 279 27.31 -9.30 6.38
CA SER A 279 27.13 -10.75 6.50
C SER A 279 27.70 -11.45 5.29
N THR A 280 28.63 -12.36 5.50
CA THR A 280 29.18 -13.27 4.49
C THR A 280 28.05 -13.91 3.69
N ALA A 281 28.09 -13.75 2.36
CA ALA A 281 27.19 -14.47 1.47
C ALA A 281 27.38 -15.97 1.71
N THR A 282 26.38 -16.64 2.27
CA THR A 282 26.39 -18.09 2.36
C THR A 282 26.08 -18.59 0.96
N ALA A 283 27.11 -19.10 0.26
CA ALA A 283 26.90 -19.87 -0.95
C ALA A 283 26.11 -21.12 -0.54
N LEU A 284 24.83 -21.16 -0.92
CA LEU A 284 24.05 -22.40 -0.82
C LEU A 284 24.65 -23.33 -1.87
N GLY A 285 25.40 -24.34 -1.41
CA GLY A 285 25.81 -25.48 -2.23
C GLY A 285 24.58 -26.05 -2.92
N GLY A 286 24.77 -26.61 -4.11
CA GLY A 286 23.69 -27.20 -4.90
C GLY A 286 22.84 -28.14 -4.05
N PRO A 287 21.60 -28.37 -4.46
CA PRO A 287 20.61 -29.07 -3.66
C PRO A 287 21.12 -30.46 -3.26
N ALA A 288 21.06 -30.75 -1.98
CA ALA A 288 21.51 -32.00 -1.33
C ALA A 288 20.75 -33.28 -1.77
N TRP A 289 19.93 -33.20 -2.83
CA TRP A 289 19.18 -34.34 -3.39
C TRP A 289 19.83 -34.99 -4.61
N ALA A 290 20.97 -34.51 -5.07
CA ALA A 290 21.75 -35.25 -6.06
C ALA A 290 22.51 -36.39 -5.38
N GLU A 291 21.80 -37.43 -4.94
CA GLU A 291 22.41 -38.72 -4.65
C GLU A 291 23.00 -39.31 -5.97
N PRO A 292 24.27 -39.72 -5.99
CA PRO A 292 24.78 -40.44 -7.14
C PRO A 292 24.06 -41.80 -7.22
N ALA A 293 23.58 -42.12 -8.41
CA ALA A 293 22.98 -43.42 -8.69
C ALA A 293 23.92 -44.56 -8.25
N PRO A 294 23.44 -45.60 -7.54
CA PRO A 294 24.24 -46.75 -7.20
C PRO A 294 24.47 -47.62 -8.45
N GLY A 295 25.69 -47.70 -8.92
CA GLY A 295 26.07 -48.68 -9.92
C GLY A 295 27.04 -48.20 -10.99
N ASP A 296 28.31 -48.19 -10.68
CA ASP A 296 29.33 -48.75 -11.60
C ASP A 296 30.58 -49.09 -10.75
N ARG A 297 30.73 -50.37 -10.55
CA ARG A 297 32.01 -50.99 -10.21
C ARG A 297 32.62 -51.55 -11.45
#